data_7279ecc296294e1652af410bf6f727a2
#
_entry.id   7279ecc296294e1652af410bf6f727a2
#
_cell.length_a   1.000
_cell.length_b   1.000
_cell.length_c   1.000
_cell.angle_alpha   90.00
_cell.angle_beta   90.00
_cell.angle_gamma   90.00
#
_symmetry.space_group_name_H-M   'P 1'
#
loop_
_entity.id
_entity.type
_entity.pdbx_description
1 polymer ?
#
loop_
_entity_poly.entity_id
_entity_poly.type
_entity_poly.pdbx_seq_one_letter_code
_entity_poly.pdbx_strand_id
1 'polypeptide(L)'
;SVEKKDDNVAVYKIKRKDYEAFISELGAYKKEIFDKFNNQSDSAIKSVSYNESLTEIVISVDREDYENVSYENDSNYWEIVNCSIGCGNNVSQYHCFSTGEFRECEIKIVDNNTGDVLRTDKYPEALLK
;
A
#
# COMPACT_ATOMS: atom_id res chain seq x y z
N SER A 1 22.02 -15.12 -4.04
CA SER A 1 22.80 -15.02 -2.80
C SER A 1 22.58 -13.68 -2.11
N VAL A 2 22.77 -13.65 -0.83
CA VAL A 2 22.62 -12.44 -0.01
C VAL A 2 23.91 -12.20 0.76
N GLU A 3 24.40 -10.97 0.69
CA GLU A 3 25.60 -10.56 1.42
C GLU A 3 25.23 -9.36 2.30
N LYS A 4 25.49 -9.46 3.62
CA LYS A 4 25.29 -8.37 4.54
C LYS A 4 26.55 -7.54 4.61
N LYS A 5 26.49 -6.28 4.17
CA LYS A 5 27.63 -5.37 4.16
C LYS A 5 27.84 -4.64 5.49
N ASP A 6 26.73 -4.23 6.13
CA ASP A 6 26.73 -3.65 7.48
C ASP A 6 25.35 -3.89 8.11
N ASP A 7 25.07 -3.28 9.26
CA ASP A 7 23.81 -3.51 9.96
C ASP A 7 22.57 -3.00 9.23
N ASN A 8 22.75 -2.11 8.23
CA ASN A 8 21.65 -1.46 7.52
C ASN A 8 21.61 -1.80 6.04
N VAL A 9 22.63 -2.49 5.51
CA VAL A 9 22.74 -2.75 4.08
C VAL A 9 22.93 -4.23 3.80
N ALA A 10 22.04 -4.80 2.99
CA ALA A 10 22.15 -6.14 2.45
C ALA A 10 22.29 -6.07 0.93
N VAL A 11 23.19 -6.86 0.37
CA VAL A 11 23.36 -6.95 -1.09
C VAL A 11 22.80 -8.28 -1.56
N TYR A 12 21.84 -8.20 -2.48
CA TYR A 12 21.21 -9.36 -3.10
C TYR A 12 21.79 -9.57 -4.49
N LYS A 13 22.32 -10.76 -4.73
CA LYS A 13 22.83 -11.15 -6.05
C LYS A 13 21.94 -12.24 -6.61
N ILE A 14 21.22 -11.92 -7.68
CA ILE A 14 20.36 -12.87 -8.38
C ILE A 14 20.62 -12.80 -9.87
N LYS A 15 20.28 -13.88 -10.57
CA LYS A 15 20.39 -13.91 -12.03
C LYS A 15 19.38 -12.92 -12.64
N ARG A 16 19.75 -12.26 -13.72
CA ARG A 16 18.90 -11.30 -14.43
C ARG A 16 17.53 -11.88 -14.77
N LYS A 17 17.48 -13.12 -15.24
CA LYS A 17 16.22 -13.80 -15.55
C LYS A 17 15.32 -13.94 -14.32
N ASP A 18 15.90 -14.33 -13.19
CA ASP A 18 15.15 -14.50 -11.93
C ASP A 18 14.70 -13.13 -11.38
N TYR A 19 15.52 -12.10 -11.53
CA TYR A 19 15.16 -10.74 -11.17
C TYR A 19 13.98 -10.21 -11.98
N GLU A 20 14.01 -10.40 -13.31
CA GLU A 20 12.92 -9.97 -14.19
C GLU A 20 11.61 -10.70 -13.86
N ALA A 21 11.67 -11.99 -13.58
CA ALA A 21 10.51 -12.75 -13.13
C ALA A 21 9.96 -12.24 -11.79
N PHE A 22 10.85 -11.93 -10.85
CA PHE A 22 10.47 -11.40 -9.53
C PHE A 22 9.77 -10.05 -9.65
N ILE A 23 10.30 -9.12 -10.45
CA ILE A 23 9.67 -7.81 -10.67
C ILE A 23 8.32 -7.95 -11.36
N SER A 24 8.19 -8.87 -12.32
CA SER A 24 6.92 -9.16 -12.97
C SER A 24 5.87 -9.68 -11.98
N GLU A 25 6.25 -10.57 -11.07
CA GLU A 25 5.36 -11.10 -10.04
C GLU A 25 4.93 -10.01 -9.05
N LEU A 26 5.84 -9.12 -8.65
CA LEU A 26 5.51 -7.98 -7.78
C LEU A 26 4.50 -7.05 -8.44
N GLY A 27 4.68 -6.77 -9.74
CA GLY A 27 3.75 -5.94 -10.50
C GLY A 27 2.36 -6.56 -10.61
N ALA A 28 2.28 -7.86 -10.86
CA ALA A 28 1.02 -8.60 -10.90
C ALA A 28 0.33 -8.62 -9.55
N TYR A 29 1.08 -8.86 -8.48
CA TYR A 29 0.56 -8.88 -7.11
C TYR A 29 0.00 -7.52 -6.69
N LYS A 30 0.70 -6.45 -7.03
CA LYS A 30 0.23 -5.07 -6.81
C LYS A 30 -1.14 -4.84 -7.45
N LYS A 31 -1.29 -5.19 -8.72
CA LYS A 31 -2.56 -5.05 -9.43
C LYS A 31 -3.66 -5.88 -8.78
N GLU A 32 -3.36 -7.11 -8.40
CA GLU A 32 -4.30 -8.00 -7.73
C GLU A 32 -4.83 -7.40 -6.43
N ILE A 33 -3.96 -6.79 -5.63
CA ILE A 33 -4.37 -6.13 -4.39
C ILE A 33 -5.33 -4.97 -4.66
N PHE A 34 -5.01 -4.11 -5.62
CA PHE A 34 -5.89 -2.99 -5.96
C PHE A 34 -7.23 -3.47 -6.51
N ASP A 35 -7.23 -4.46 -7.39
CA ASP A 35 -8.46 -5.02 -7.95
C ASP A 35 -9.32 -5.68 -6.85
N LYS A 36 -8.70 -6.36 -5.91
CA LYS A 36 -9.39 -6.97 -4.79
C LYS A 36 -10.18 -5.93 -3.98
N PHE A 37 -9.56 -4.82 -3.63
CA PHE A 37 -10.23 -3.78 -2.85
C PHE A 37 -11.30 -3.05 -3.64
N ASN A 38 -11.13 -2.88 -4.95
CA ASN A 38 -12.13 -2.22 -5.80
C ASN A 38 -13.36 -3.08 -6.08
N ASN A 39 -13.26 -4.40 -5.97
CA ASN A 39 -14.32 -5.34 -6.32
C ASN A 39 -15.11 -5.86 -5.12
N GLN A 40 -14.89 -5.34 -3.92
CA GLN A 40 -15.64 -5.73 -2.74
C GLN A 40 -16.92 -4.91 -2.62
N SER A 41 -18.09 -5.58 -2.67
CA SER A 41 -19.39 -4.91 -2.67
C SER A 41 -19.85 -4.42 -1.30
N ASP A 42 -19.49 -5.13 -0.22
CA ASP A 42 -19.94 -4.82 1.15
C ASP A 42 -18.80 -4.32 2.05
N SER A 43 -17.77 -3.77 1.43
CA SER A 43 -16.61 -3.28 2.14
C SER A 43 -16.79 -1.83 2.61
N ALA A 44 -16.16 -1.49 3.74
CA ALA A 44 -16.00 -0.11 4.17
C ALA A 44 -15.18 0.71 3.15
N ILE A 45 -14.35 0.04 2.35
CA ILE A 45 -13.57 0.64 1.28
C ILE A 45 -14.43 0.73 0.03
N LYS A 46 -14.66 1.94 -0.45
CA LYS A 46 -15.49 2.20 -1.63
C LYS A 46 -14.69 2.14 -2.92
N SER A 47 -13.47 2.65 -2.91
CA SER A 47 -12.56 2.55 -4.05
C SER A 47 -11.11 2.74 -3.61
N VAL A 48 -10.20 2.23 -4.41
CA VAL A 48 -8.76 2.47 -4.29
C VAL A 48 -8.26 2.92 -5.65
N SER A 49 -7.67 4.10 -5.71
CA SER A 49 -7.07 4.63 -6.93
C SER A 49 -5.62 4.97 -6.71
N TYR A 50 -4.85 5.05 -7.79
CA TYR A 50 -3.43 5.34 -7.73
C TYR A 50 -3.00 6.09 -8.99
N ASN A 51 -1.93 6.90 -8.87
CA ASN A 51 -1.33 7.54 -10.02
C ASN A 51 -0.41 6.56 -10.76
N GLU A 52 -0.04 6.90 -11.98
CA GLU A 52 0.79 6.03 -12.83
C GLU A 52 2.16 5.72 -12.22
N SER A 53 2.76 6.70 -11.55
CA SER A 53 4.07 6.53 -10.90
C SER A 53 4.01 5.80 -9.55
N LEU A 54 2.81 5.51 -9.03
CA LEU A 54 2.60 4.86 -7.73
C LEU A 54 3.22 5.63 -6.57
N THR A 55 3.17 6.94 -6.64
CA THR A 55 3.62 7.84 -5.57
C THR A 55 2.45 8.36 -4.74
N GLU A 56 1.22 8.17 -5.21
CA GLU A 56 0.01 8.57 -4.51
C GLU A 56 -1.07 7.49 -4.67
N ILE A 57 -1.64 7.07 -3.55
CA ILE A 57 -2.76 6.15 -3.49
C ILE A 57 -3.89 6.84 -2.72
N VAL A 58 -5.10 6.78 -3.24
CA VAL A 58 -6.29 7.34 -2.61
C VAL A 58 -7.26 6.22 -2.28
N ILE A 59 -7.59 6.08 -1.00
CA ILE A 59 -8.55 5.10 -0.50
C ILE A 59 -9.82 5.86 -0.12
N SER A 60 -10.91 5.66 -0.86
CA SER A 60 -12.19 6.28 -0.57
C SER A 60 -13.01 5.38 0.35
N VAL A 61 -13.49 5.95 1.44
CA VAL A 61 -14.19 5.21 2.49
C VAL A 61 -15.46 5.93 2.90
N ASP A 62 -16.32 5.23 3.62
CA ASP A 62 -17.42 5.86 4.34
C ASP A 62 -16.84 6.50 5.61
N ARG A 63 -17.10 7.82 5.78
CA ARG A 63 -16.57 8.56 6.94
C ARG A 63 -17.04 7.98 8.27
N GLU A 64 -18.29 7.55 8.35
CA GLU A 64 -18.82 6.97 9.58
C GLU A 64 -18.09 5.67 9.95
N ASP A 65 -17.81 4.82 8.98
CA ASP A 65 -17.05 3.58 9.21
C ASP A 65 -15.64 3.84 9.70
N TYR A 66 -15.04 4.96 9.27
CA TYR A 66 -13.69 5.33 9.67
C TYR A 66 -13.64 6.05 11.03
N GLU A 67 -14.57 6.95 11.30
CA GLU A 67 -14.57 7.78 12.50
C GLU A 67 -15.27 7.15 13.70
N ASN A 68 -16.31 6.34 13.48
CA ASN A 68 -17.11 5.73 14.54
C ASN A 68 -16.59 4.35 14.94
N VAL A 69 -15.37 4.31 15.47
CA VAL A 69 -14.77 3.08 15.98
C VAL A 69 -15.34 2.76 17.35
N SER A 70 -15.94 1.56 17.49
CA SER A 70 -16.39 1.05 18.78
C SER A 70 -15.78 -0.32 19.04
N TYR A 71 -15.71 -0.73 20.30
CA TYR A 71 -15.19 -2.05 20.66
C TYR A 71 -15.98 -3.19 20.02
N GLU A 72 -17.22 -2.96 19.65
CA GLU A 72 -18.09 -3.98 19.05
C GLU A 72 -18.04 -3.99 17.53
N ASN A 73 -17.66 -2.87 16.88
CA ASN A 73 -17.73 -2.68 15.42
C ASN A 73 -16.49 -1.99 14.87
N ASP A 74 -15.30 -2.42 15.28
CA ASP A 74 -14.06 -1.87 14.77
C ASP A 74 -13.55 -2.55 13.50
N SER A 75 -14.22 -3.62 13.03
CA SER A 75 -13.80 -4.38 11.86
C SER A 75 -13.67 -3.53 10.60
N ASN A 76 -14.58 -2.57 10.38
CA ASN A 76 -14.52 -1.67 9.23
C ASN A 76 -13.30 -0.75 9.30
N TYR A 77 -13.00 -0.22 10.47
CA TYR A 77 -11.82 0.59 10.69
C TYR A 77 -10.54 -0.20 10.42
N TRP A 78 -10.44 -1.41 10.96
CA TRP A 78 -9.28 -2.26 10.75
C TRP A 78 -9.13 -2.70 9.31
N GLU A 79 -10.22 -2.90 8.59
CA GLU A 79 -10.19 -3.18 7.16
C GLU A 79 -9.53 -2.03 6.39
N ILE A 80 -9.91 -0.78 6.71
CA ILE A 80 -9.33 0.41 6.10
C ILE A 80 -7.84 0.53 6.44
N VAL A 81 -7.47 0.36 7.71
CA VAL A 81 -6.07 0.41 8.16
C VAL A 81 -5.24 -0.66 7.47
N ASN A 82 -5.74 -1.88 7.41
CA ASN A 82 -5.04 -3.00 6.76
C ASN A 82 -4.87 -2.76 5.27
N CYS A 83 -5.86 -2.18 4.60
CA CYS A 83 -5.75 -1.78 3.20
C CYS A 83 -4.63 -0.76 3.00
N SER A 84 -4.59 0.26 3.84
CA SER A 84 -3.57 1.30 3.79
C SER A 84 -2.17 0.73 3.97
N ILE A 85 -1.97 -0.08 5.01
CA ILE A 85 -0.68 -0.72 5.30
C ILE A 85 -0.28 -1.66 4.17
N GLY A 86 -1.20 -2.48 3.70
CA GLY A 86 -0.95 -3.45 2.62
C GLY A 86 -0.54 -2.77 1.33
N CYS A 87 -1.29 -1.75 0.91
CA CYS A 87 -0.97 -0.97 -0.29
C CYS A 87 0.38 -0.26 -0.16
N GLY A 88 0.61 0.42 0.97
CA GLY A 88 1.83 1.17 1.20
C GLY A 88 3.07 0.29 1.22
N ASN A 89 3.01 -0.82 1.94
CA ASN A 89 4.09 -1.78 2.02
C ASN A 89 4.41 -2.38 0.64
N ASN A 90 3.38 -2.79 -0.09
CA ASN A 90 3.52 -3.41 -1.40
C ASN A 90 4.17 -2.47 -2.43
N VAL A 91 3.68 -1.24 -2.48
CA VAL A 91 4.21 -0.23 -3.40
C VAL A 91 5.64 0.16 -3.02
N SER A 92 5.95 0.28 -1.73
CA SER A 92 7.31 0.56 -1.27
C SER A 92 8.27 -0.55 -1.67
N GLN A 93 7.90 -1.80 -1.51
CA GLN A 93 8.70 -2.94 -1.97
C GLN A 93 8.89 -2.93 -3.48
N TYR A 94 7.83 -2.69 -4.23
CA TYR A 94 7.89 -2.62 -5.68
C TYR A 94 8.88 -1.55 -6.14
N HIS A 95 8.81 -0.34 -5.58
CA HIS A 95 9.74 0.74 -5.93
C HIS A 95 11.18 0.37 -5.57
N CYS A 96 11.40 -0.15 -4.37
CA CYS A 96 12.73 -0.52 -3.91
C CYS A 96 13.39 -1.56 -4.83
N PHE A 97 12.66 -2.63 -5.15
CA PHE A 97 13.21 -3.72 -5.97
C PHE A 97 13.27 -3.39 -7.45
N SER A 98 12.36 -2.57 -7.97
CA SER A 98 12.33 -2.23 -9.40
C SER A 98 13.32 -1.12 -9.78
N THR A 99 13.57 -0.16 -8.88
CA THR A 99 14.44 1.00 -9.17
C THR A 99 15.74 1.01 -8.37
N GLY A 100 15.83 0.20 -7.32
CA GLY A 100 16.94 0.25 -6.38
C GLY A 100 16.91 1.44 -5.42
N GLU A 101 15.83 2.23 -5.44
CA GLU A 101 15.68 3.42 -4.62
C GLU A 101 14.40 3.36 -3.81
N PHE A 102 14.44 3.93 -2.61
CA PHE A 102 13.23 4.17 -1.85
C PHE A 102 12.52 5.39 -2.43
N ARG A 103 11.29 5.18 -2.87
CA ARG A 103 10.40 6.26 -3.31
C ARG A 103 9.27 6.38 -2.32
N GLU A 104 8.99 7.60 -1.92
CA GLU A 104 7.89 7.90 -1.04
C GLU A 104 6.56 7.66 -1.77
N CYS A 105 5.64 6.96 -1.10
CA CYS A 105 4.27 6.83 -1.55
C CYS A 105 3.35 7.45 -0.50
N GLU A 106 2.53 8.39 -0.92
CA GLU A 106 1.55 9.04 -0.06
C GLU A 106 0.22 8.30 -0.18
N ILE A 107 -0.34 7.90 0.95
CA ILE A 107 -1.65 7.26 0.99
C ILE A 107 -2.62 8.20 1.69
N LYS A 108 -3.68 8.57 0.99
CA LYS A 108 -4.75 9.42 1.50
C LYS A 108 -6.01 8.60 1.71
N ILE A 109 -6.58 8.70 2.89
CA ILE A 109 -7.90 8.16 3.18
C ILE A 109 -8.87 9.33 3.07
N VAL A 110 -9.85 9.23 2.18
CA VAL A 110 -10.79 10.31 1.88
C VAL A 110 -12.24 9.87 2.07
N ASP A 111 -13.09 10.84 2.38
CA ASP A 111 -14.54 10.62 2.44
C ASP A 111 -15.07 10.44 1.02
N ASN A 112 -15.72 9.31 0.76
CA ASN A 112 -16.30 8.99 -0.53
C ASN A 112 -17.40 9.98 -0.98
N ASN A 113 -18.07 10.61 -0.03
CA ASN A 113 -19.17 11.52 -0.32
C ASN A 113 -18.74 12.97 -0.57
N THR A 114 -17.70 13.44 0.15
CA THR A 114 -17.28 14.85 0.10
C THR A 114 -15.92 15.06 -0.53
N GLY A 115 -15.07 14.01 -0.57
CA GLY A 115 -13.68 14.12 -1.00
C GLY A 115 -12.74 14.68 0.08
N ASP A 116 -13.24 14.94 1.28
CA ASP A 116 -12.40 15.43 2.38
C ASP A 116 -11.33 14.41 2.75
N VAL A 117 -10.10 14.88 2.94
CA VAL A 117 -8.99 14.04 3.38
C VAL A 117 -9.11 13.80 4.87
N LEU A 118 -9.29 12.53 5.27
CA LEU A 118 -9.42 12.12 6.66
C LEU A 118 -8.08 11.79 7.29
N ARG A 119 -7.14 11.28 6.49
CA ARG A 119 -5.79 10.93 6.94
C ARG A 119 -4.83 10.87 5.76
N THR A 120 -3.58 11.25 6.01
CA THR A 120 -2.48 11.10 5.05
C THR A 120 -1.31 10.42 5.74
N ASP A 121 -0.79 9.36 5.15
CA ASP A 121 0.41 8.65 5.59
C ASP A 121 1.41 8.59 4.43
N LYS A 122 2.69 8.62 4.77
CA LYS A 122 3.78 8.47 3.81
C LYS A 122 4.51 7.17 4.08
N TYR A 123 4.69 6.37 3.04
CA TYR A 123 5.37 5.09 3.13
C TYR A 123 6.72 5.16 2.39
N PRO A 124 7.77 4.55 2.89
CA PRO A 124 7.80 3.60 4.02
C PRO A 124 7.90 4.23 5.42
N GLU A 125 7.93 5.54 5.56
CA GLU A 125 8.08 6.20 6.86
C GLU A 125 7.05 5.73 7.90
N ALA A 126 5.79 5.57 7.50
CA ALA A 126 4.71 5.14 8.39
C ALA A 126 4.93 3.76 9.01
N LEU A 127 5.72 2.90 8.36
CA LEU A 127 6.05 1.56 8.87
C LEU A 127 7.08 1.59 10.01
N LEU A 128 7.76 2.71 10.19
CA LEU A 128 8.81 2.88 11.19
C LEU A 128 8.29 3.48 12.50
N LYS A 129 7.02 3.84 12.55
CA LYS A 129 6.40 4.48 13.72
C LYS A 129 5.66 3.49 14.62
#